data_24e3774b5e35f40d0bc7379bbe9da394
#
_entry.id   24e3774b5e35f40d0bc7379bbe9da394
#
_cell.length_a   1.000
_cell.length_b   1.000
_cell.length_c   1.000
_cell.angle_alpha   90.00
_cell.angle_beta   90.00
_cell.angle_gamma   90.00
#
_symmetry.space_group_name_H-M   'P 1'
#
loop_
_entity.id
_entity.type
_entity.pdbx_description
1 polymer ?
#
loop_
_entity_poly.entity_id
_entity_poly.type
_entity_poly.pdbx_seq_one_letter_code
_entity_poly.pdbx_strand_id
1 'polypeptide(L)'
;MKVFFELEENPRFTSQMKGVSYQGGRIHHYEKKEVKFTRNMYHLKIVSAMGGLAKIPHFDGAVSCSVTFFYSIKQRKKWGQPKTSKPDCDNMVKLLLDVMTDLQIWNDDSQVAHLEVSKYFAEKPAILIVVEPMEGGGT
;
A
#
# COMPACT_ATOMS: atom_id res chain seq x y z
N MET A 1 13.00 7.58 0.34
CA MET A 1 11.68 8.06 0.75
C MET A 1 11.19 7.24 1.94
N LYS A 2 10.78 7.89 2.98
CA LYS A 2 10.18 7.23 4.14
C LYS A 2 8.91 7.98 4.53
N VAL A 3 7.80 7.28 4.61
CA VAL A 3 6.52 7.89 4.96
C VAL A 3 5.77 7.01 5.94
N PHE A 4 5.20 7.64 6.95
CA PHE A 4 4.37 6.98 7.97
C PHE A 4 3.07 7.75 8.12
N PHE A 5 1.96 7.02 8.17
CA PHE A 5 0.66 7.65 8.45
C PHE A 5 -0.24 6.69 9.21
N GLU A 6 -1.06 7.28 10.09
CA GLU A 6 -2.08 6.54 10.82
C GLU A 6 -3.36 6.41 9.99
N LEU A 7 -4.12 5.37 10.27
CA LEU A 7 -5.41 5.11 9.63
C LEU A 7 -6.53 5.23 10.66
N GLU A 8 -7.73 5.50 10.19
CA GLU A 8 -8.94 5.53 11.03
C GLU A 8 -9.42 4.13 11.39
N GLU A 9 -9.15 3.16 10.51
CA GLU A 9 -9.53 1.75 10.69
C GLU A 9 -8.38 0.84 10.29
N ASN A 10 -8.43 -0.41 10.75
CA ASN A 10 -7.44 -1.41 10.35
C ASN A 10 -7.45 -1.64 8.84
N PRO A 11 -6.26 -1.78 8.20
CA PRO A 11 -6.18 -2.05 6.77
C PRO A 11 -6.84 -3.40 6.44
N ARG A 12 -7.76 -3.41 5.49
CA ARG A 12 -8.50 -4.64 5.13
C ARG A 12 -8.81 -4.80 3.65
N PHE A 13 -8.85 -3.70 2.90
CA PHE A 13 -9.20 -3.74 1.48
C PHE A 13 -8.01 -4.00 0.60
N THR A 14 -8.22 -4.79 -0.45
CA THR A 14 -7.17 -5.19 -1.40
C THR A 14 -7.65 -4.93 -2.83
N SER A 15 -6.70 -4.90 -3.77
CA SER A 15 -7.03 -4.74 -5.19
C SER A 15 -7.80 -5.92 -5.77
N GLN A 16 -7.85 -7.06 -5.06
CA GLN A 16 -8.62 -8.23 -5.49
C GLN A 16 -10.11 -8.14 -5.17
N MET A 17 -10.53 -7.15 -4.39
CA MET A 17 -11.93 -6.92 -4.04
C MET A 17 -12.64 -6.20 -5.19
N LYS A 18 -12.76 -6.88 -6.34
CA LYS A 18 -13.41 -6.35 -7.53
C LYS A 18 -14.78 -7.00 -7.72
N GLY A 19 -15.71 -6.23 -8.28
CA GLY A 19 -17.03 -6.72 -8.63
C GLY A 19 -17.11 -7.13 -10.10
N VAL A 20 -18.20 -7.81 -10.43
CA VAL A 20 -18.52 -8.24 -11.78
C VAL A 20 -19.99 -7.91 -12.06
N SER A 21 -20.28 -7.39 -13.24
CA SER A 21 -21.67 -7.15 -13.66
C SER A 21 -21.87 -7.62 -15.11
N TYR A 22 -23.14 -7.84 -15.47
CA TYR A 22 -23.54 -8.19 -16.85
C TYR A 22 -24.29 -7.03 -17.47
N GLN A 23 -23.84 -6.60 -18.65
CA GLN A 23 -24.53 -5.58 -19.42
C GLN A 23 -24.43 -5.94 -20.90
N GLY A 24 -25.59 -5.97 -21.58
CA GLY A 24 -25.64 -6.29 -23.00
C GLY A 24 -25.07 -7.65 -23.37
N GLY A 25 -25.17 -8.65 -22.50
CA GLY A 25 -24.62 -9.99 -22.71
C GLY A 25 -23.12 -10.09 -22.47
N ARG A 26 -22.48 -9.05 -21.94
CA ARG A 26 -21.04 -9.04 -21.66
C ARG A 26 -20.80 -8.97 -20.15
N ILE A 27 -19.68 -9.57 -19.72
CA ILE A 27 -19.20 -9.49 -18.34
C ILE A 27 -18.34 -8.25 -18.21
N HIS A 28 -18.68 -7.39 -17.25
CA HIS A 28 -17.93 -6.19 -16.94
C HIS A 28 -17.31 -6.34 -15.55
N HIS A 29 -15.99 -6.14 -15.47
CA HIS A 29 -15.27 -6.11 -14.21
C HIS A 29 -15.16 -4.67 -13.75
N TYR A 30 -15.43 -4.43 -12.48
CA TYR A 30 -15.36 -3.09 -11.90
C TYR A 30 -14.72 -3.14 -10.51
N GLU A 31 -14.09 -2.03 -10.12
CA GLU A 31 -13.54 -1.87 -8.78
C GLU A 31 -14.67 -1.57 -7.80
N LYS A 32 -14.73 -2.30 -6.70
CA LYS A 32 -15.73 -2.07 -5.66
C LYS A 32 -15.56 -0.68 -5.06
N LYS A 33 -16.67 -0.08 -4.61
CA LYS A 33 -16.69 1.26 -4.02
C LYS A 33 -15.71 1.39 -2.83
N GLU A 34 -15.63 0.36 -2.00
CA GLU A 34 -14.75 0.32 -0.84
C GLU A 34 -13.28 0.34 -1.25
N VAL A 35 -12.93 -0.33 -2.34
CA VAL A 35 -11.55 -0.35 -2.86
C VAL A 35 -11.18 1.03 -3.40
N LYS A 36 -12.09 1.68 -4.14
CA LYS A 36 -11.89 3.05 -4.62
C LYS A 36 -11.68 4.02 -3.47
N PHE A 37 -12.48 3.91 -2.43
CA PHE A 37 -12.37 4.74 -1.23
C PHE A 37 -11.00 4.56 -0.59
N THR A 38 -10.55 3.32 -0.42
CA THR A 38 -9.26 3.00 0.19
C THR A 38 -8.11 3.51 -0.68
N ARG A 39 -8.20 3.34 -2.01
CA ARG A 39 -7.20 3.86 -2.95
C ARG A 39 -7.06 5.38 -2.80
N ASN A 40 -8.17 6.10 -2.79
CA ASN A 40 -8.17 7.55 -2.65
C ASN A 40 -7.63 7.98 -1.28
N MET A 41 -7.97 7.26 -0.24
CA MET A 41 -7.49 7.52 1.11
C MET A 41 -5.97 7.34 1.21
N TYR A 42 -5.43 6.25 0.65
CA TYR A 42 -3.97 6.04 0.62
C TYR A 42 -3.26 7.14 -0.15
N HIS A 43 -3.81 7.54 -1.30
CA HIS A 43 -3.27 8.63 -2.10
C HIS A 43 -3.15 9.91 -1.27
N LEU A 44 -4.25 10.32 -0.63
CA LEU A 44 -4.29 11.52 0.21
C LEU A 44 -3.35 11.43 1.41
N LYS A 45 -3.31 10.28 2.07
CA LYS A 45 -2.45 10.07 3.25
C LYS A 45 -0.97 10.15 2.90
N ILE A 46 -0.56 9.56 1.79
CA ILE A 46 0.84 9.62 1.33
C ILE A 46 1.21 11.06 0.99
N VAL A 47 0.39 11.74 0.19
CA VAL A 47 0.64 13.12 -0.20
C VAL A 47 0.74 14.03 1.03
N SER A 48 -0.21 13.91 1.95
CA SER A 48 -0.23 14.70 3.18
C SER A 48 1.00 14.43 4.05
N ALA A 49 1.34 13.16 4.25
CA ALA A 49 2.49 12.77 5.08
C ALA A 49 3.82 13.21 4.49
N MET A 50 3.91 13.33 3.17
CA MET A 50 5.12 13.82 2.48
C MET A 50 5.21 15.34 2.44
N GLY A 51 4.13 16.04 2.74
CA GLY A 51 4.10 17.51 2.73
C GLY A 51 3.67 18.10 1.39
N GLY A 52 3.04 17.31 0.52
CA GLY A 52 2.49 17.74 -0.76
C GLY A 52 3.06 16.95 -1.93
N LEU A 53 2.39 17.02 -3.08
CA LEU A 53 2.81 16.31 -4.30
C LEU A 53 4.23 16.67 -4.73
N ALA A 54 4.62 17.95 -4.57
CA ALA A 54 5.96 18.41 -4.96
C ALA A 54 7.09 17.79 -4.12
N LYS A 55 6.76 17.21 -2.97
CA LYS A 55 7.72 16.58 -2.06
C LYS A 55 7.91 15.09 -2.33
N ILE A 56 7.09 14.51 -3.20
CA ILE A 56 7.18 13.09 -3.52
C ILE A 56 8.30 12.88 -4.54
N PRO A 57 9.30 12.04 -4.21
CA PRO A 57 10.39 11.78 -5.14
C PRO A 57 9.95 10.85 -6.28
N HIS A 58 10.72 10.86 -7.36
CA HIS A 58 10.54 9.95 -8.48
C HIS A 58 11.83 9.16 -8.69
N PHE A 59 11.72 7.85 -8.78
CA PHE A 59 12.86 6.95 -9.00
C PHE A 59 12.80 6.36 -10.42
N ASP A 60 13.86 6.52 -11.18
CA ASP A 60 13.92 6.03 -12.56
C ASP A 60 14.45 4.59 -12.67
N GLY A 61 15.23 4.14 -11.71
CA GLY A 61 15.86 2.84 -11.73
C GLY A 61 15.22 1.84 -10.78
N ALA A 62 15.92 0.77 -10.48
CA ALA A 62 15.48 -0.24 -9.53
C ALA A 62 15.34 0.33 -8.13
N VAL A 63 14.31 -0.10 -7.43
CA VAL A 63 14.05 0.32 -6.05
C VAL A 63 13.79 -0.87 -5.13
N SER A 64 14.13 -0.66 -3.86
CA SER A 64 13.72 -1.51 -2.75
C SER A 64 12.53 -0.83 -2.08
N CYS A 65 11.47 -1.59 -1.85
CA CYS A 65 10.26 -1.09 -1.19
C CYS A 65 9.94 -1.97 0.02
N SER A 66 9.79 -1.33 1.17
CA SER A 66 9.42 -2.00 2.42
C SER A 66 8.12 -1.38 2.92
N VAL A 67 7.13 -2.21 3.19
CA VAL A 67 5.83 -1.78 3.69
C VAL A 67 5.50 -2.55 4.96
N THR A 68 5.16 -1.83 6.02
CA THR A 68 4.70 -2.43 7.26
C THR A 68 3.28 -1.96 7.53
N PHE A 69 2.38 -2.93 7.68
CA PHE A 69 0.99 -2.69 8.08
C PHE A 69 0.87 -2.93 9.58
N PHE A 70 0.39 -1.92 10.31
CA PHE A 70 0.13 -2.02 11.73
C PHE A 70 -1.36 -2.16 11.98
N TYR A 71 -1.73 -3.19 12.73
CA TYR A 71 -3.12 -3.50 13.09
C TYR A 71 -3.34 -3.23 14.56
N SER A 72 -4.33 -2.41 14.87
CA SER A 72 -4.60 -2.08 16.28
C SER A 72 -5.18 -3.28 17.01
N ILE A 73 -4.74 -3.44 18.25
CA ILE A 73 -5.22 -4.46 19.17
C ILE A 73 -5.20 -3.88 20.57
N LYS A 74 -6.19 -4.22 21.39
CA LYS A 74 -6.29 -3.69 22.75
C LYS A 74 -5.25 -4.27 23.70
N GLN A 75 -4.85 -5.53 23.48
CA GLN A 75 -3.89 -6.22 24.33
C GLN A 75 -2.48 -5.65 24.15
N ARG A 76 -2.09 -4.77 25.03
CA ARG A 76 -0.80 -4.07 25.00
C ARG A 76 0.40 -5.02 24.86
N LYS A 77 0.34 -6.16 25.54
CA LYS A 77 1.43 -7.16 25.50
C LYS A 77 1.68 -7.75 24.12
N LYS A 78 0.71 -7.61 23.20
CA LYS A 78 0.84 -8.10 21.81
C LYS A 78 1.39 -7.06 20.85
N TRP A 79 1.53 -5.82 21.26
CA TRP A 79 2.09 -4.78 20.40
C TRP A 79 3.51 -5.13 19.99
N GLY A 80 3.81 -4.98 18.71
CA GLY A 80 5.09 -5.35 18.12
C GLY A 80 5.21 -6.82 17.71
N GLN A 81 4.20 -7.64 18.00
CA GLN A 81 4.20 -9.03 17.58
C GLN A 81 3.63 -9.19 16.17
N PRO A 82 4.12 -10.19 15.40
CA PRO A 82 3.61 -10.45 14.06
C PRO A 82 2.13 -10.84 14.09
N LYS A 83 1.38 -10.33 13.12
CA LYS A 83 -0.01 -10.72 12.90
C LYS A 83 -0.04 -11.87 11.89
N THR A 84 -0.60 -13.01 12.28
CA THR A 84 -0.60 -14.23 11.45
C THR A 84 -1.95 -14.56 10.84
N SER A 85 -2.94 -13.70 11.03
CA SER A 85 -4.29 -13.85 10.46
C SER A 85 -4.48 -12.93 9.26
N LYS A 86 -5.56 -13.15 8.51
CA LYS A 86 -5.90 -12.32 7.33
C LYS A 86 -6.08 -10.86 7.70
N PRO A 87 -5.90 -9.93 6.75
CA PRO A 87 -5.61 -10.16 5.34
C PRO A 87 -4.15 -10.55 5.08
N ASP A 88 -3.89 -11.16 3.92
CA ASP A 88 -2.56 -11.62 3.53
C ASP A 88 -1.68 -10.45 3.05
N CYS A 89 -0.38 -10.54 3.33
CA CYS A 89 0.59 -9.51 2.95
C CYS A 89 0.58 -9.19 1.46
N ASP A 90 0.59 -10.20 0.61
CA ASP A 90 0.63 -10.03 -0.84
C ASP A 90 -0.62 -9.34 -1.38
N ASN A 91 -1.78 -9.62 -0.81
CA ASN A 91 -3.03 -8.98 -1.21
C ASN A 91 -3.09 -7.51 -0.77
N MET A 92 -2.60 -7.24 0.44
CA MET A 92 -2.62 -5.87 0.99
C MET A 92 -1.70 -4.92 0.23
N VAL A 93 -0.54 -5.38 -0.17
CA VAL A 93 0.45 -4.50 -0.78
C VAL A 93 0.11 -4.11 -2.22
N LYS A 94 -0.65 -4.93 -2.93
CA LYS A 94 -1.00 -4.65 -4.34
C LYS A 94 -1.67 -3.30 -4.54
N LEU A 95 -2.67 -3.00 -3.74
CA LEU A 95 -3.39 -1.74 -3.84
C LEU A 95 -2.46 -0.55 -3.56
N LEU A 96 -1.60 -0.71 -2.56
CA LEU A 96 -0.66 0.34 -2.18
C LEU A 96 0.37 0.59 -3.28
N LEU A 97 0.90 -0.48 -3.90
CA LEU A 97 1.82 -0.32 -5.04
C LEU A 97 1.16 0.39 -6.22
N ASP A 98 -0.11 0.10 -6.50
CA ASP A 98 -0.87 0.79 -7.54
C ASP A 98 -0.97 2.28 -7.25
N VAL A 99 -1.26 2.66 -6.02
CA VAL A 99 -1.32 4.06 -5.59
C VAL A 99 0.03 4.74 -5.76
N MET A 100 1.11 4.07 -5.37
CA MET A 100 2.46 4.61 -5.49
C MET A 100 2.87 4.79 -6.96
N THR A 101 2.43 3.92 -7.84
CA THR A 101 2.61 4.08 -9.29
C THR A 101 1.83 5.29 -9.80
N ASP A 102 0.58 5.45 -9.38
CA ASP A 102 -0.25 6.60 -9.76
C ASP A 102 0.36 7.93 -9.28
N LEU A 103 1.03 7.92 -8.13
CA LEU A 103 1.74 9.08 -7.59
C LEU A 103 3.09 9.34 -8.30
N GLN A 104 3.46 8.51 -9.24
CA GLN A 104 4.72 8.64 -9.99
C GLN A 104 5.97 8.56 -9.08
N ILE A 105 5.90 7.75 -8.03
CA ILE A 105 7.09 7.42 -7.23
C ILE A 105 8.08 6.64 -8.09
N TRP A 106 7.55 5.87 -9.03
CA TRP A 106 8.29 5.20 -10.11
C TRP A 106 7.44 5.23 -11.38
N ASN A 107 8.01 4.83 -12.51
CA ASN A 107 7.26 4.74 -13.77
C ASN A 107 6.33 3.54 -13.77
N ASP A 108 6.80 2.42 -13.22
CA ASP A 108 6.06 1.18 -13.16
C ASP A 108 6.54 0.36 -11.96
N ASP A 109 5.64 -0.37 -11.32
CA ASP A 109 5.96 -1.20 -10.15
C ASP A 109 6.93 -2.35 -10.48
N SER A 110 7.15 -2.65 -11.77
CA SER A 110 8.20 -3.57 -12.19
C SER A 110 9.61 -3.11 -11.80
N GLN A 111 9.78 -1.83 -11.47
CA GLN A 111 11.05 -1.30 -10.95
C GLN A 111 11.33 -1.76 -9.51
N VAL A 112 10.32 -2.28 -8.81
CA VAL A 112 10.50 -2.80 -7.45
C VAL A 112 11.20 -4.15 -7.56
N ALA A 113 12.52 -4.14 -7.36
CA ALA A 113 13.35 -5.35 -7.46
C ALA A 113 13.45 -6.09 -6.13
N HIS A 114 13.18 -5.40 -5.02
CA HIS A 114 13.12 -5.98 -3.69
C HIS A 114 11.89 -5.45 -2.97
N LEU A 115 11.05 -6.36 -2.48
CA LEU A 115 9.81 -6.01 -1.79
C LEU A 115 9.75 -6.75 -0.46
N GLU A 116 9.61 -6.00 0.63
CA GLU A 116 9.34 -6.55 1.95
C GLU A 116 7.98 -6.06 2.42
N VAL A 117 7.14 -6.99 2.90
CA VAL A 117 5.82 -6.66 3.44
C VAL A 117 5.67 -7.35 4.79
N SER A 118 5.29 -6.59 5.79
CA SER A 118 5.14 -7.10 7.15
C SER A 118 3.81 -6.67 7.76
N LYS A 119 3.29 -7.48 8.67
CA LYS A 119 2.08 -7.17 9.44
C LYS A 119 2.40 -7.34 10.93
N TYR A 120 2.20 -6.27 11.69
CA TYR A 120 2.43 -6.29 13.14
C TYR A 120 1.23 -5.71 13.88
N PHE A 121 1.06 -6.12 15.12
CA PHE A 121 0.10 -5.49 16.02
C PHE A 121 0.69 -4.22 16.62
N ALA A 122 -0.16 -3.25 16.87
CA ALA A 122 0.22 -1.97 17.46
C ALA A 122 -0.98 -1.36 18.21
N GLU A 123 -0.76 -0.23 18.84
CA GLU A 123 -1.84 0.50 19.49
C GLU A 123 -2.83 1.07 18.49
N LYS A 124 -2.31 1.61 17.37
CA LYS A 124 -3.11 2.27 16.34
C LYS A 124 -2.84 1.68 14.97
N PRO A 125 -3.87 1.63 14.11
CA PRO A 125 -3.64 1.18 12.74
C PRO A 125 -2.81 2.23 11.99
N ALA A 126 -1.83 1.76 11.24
CA ALA A 126 -0.90 2.64 10.51
C ALA A 126 -0.20 1.90 9.39
N ILE A 127 0.46 2.65 8.52
CA ILE A 127 1.30 2.10 7.46
C ILE A 127 2.62 2.85 7.45
N LEU A 128 3.71 2.09 7.37
CA LEU A 128 5.06 2.62 7.17
C LEU A 128 5.57 2.14 5.82
N ILE A 129 6.03 3.09 4.99
CA ILE A 129 6.56 2.80 3.66
C ILE A 129 7.97 3.36 3.57
N VAL A 130 8.92 2.54 3.11
CA VAL A 130 10.29 2.96 2.85
C VAL A 130 10.66 2.55 1.43
N VAL A 131 11.05 3.51 0.61
CA VAL A 131 11.49 3.28 -0.77
C VAL A 131 12.90 3.85 -0.92
N GLU A 132 13.82 3.00 -1.39
CA GLU A 132 15.21 3.38 -1.59
C GLU A 132 15.69 2.94 -2.97
N PRO A 133 16.55 3.75 -3.62
CA PRO A 133 17.14 3.31 -4.88
C PRO A 133 18.11 2.14 -4.65
N MET A 134 18.21 1.26 -5.64
CA MET A 134 19.14 0.14 -5.62
C MET A 134 20.21 0.37 -6.67
N GLU A 135 21.46 0.06 -6.34
CA GLU A 135 22.55 0.14 -7.29
C GLU A 135 22.45 -0.97 -8.33
N GLY A 136 23.01 -0.71 -9.54
CA GLY A 136 23.01 -1.68 -10.61
C GLY A 136 21.64 -1.90 -11.24
N GLY A 137 20.71 -0.95 -11.09
CA GLY A 137 19.33 -1.04 -11.56
C GLY A 137 19.15 -0.91 -13.07
N GLY A 138 20.13 -1.30 -13.86
CA GLY A 138 20.01 -1.37 -15.30
C GLY A 138 19.17 -2.56 -15.76
N THR A 139 18.81 -2.57 -17.02
CA THR A 139 18.02 -3.64 -17.63
C THR A 139 18.72 -4.99 -17.64
#